data_ee2541911cd2b3da1b546aec871937d7
#
_entry.id   ee2541911cd2b3da1b546aec871937d7
#
_cell.length_a   1.000
_cell.length_b   1.000
_cell.length_c   1.000
_cell.angle_alpha   90.00
_cell.angle_beta   90.00
_cell.angle_gamma   90.00
#
_symmetry.space_group_name_H-M   'P 1'
#
loop_
_entity.id
_entity.type
_entity.pdbx_description
1 polymer ?
#
loop_
_entity_poly.entity_id
_entity_poly.type
_entity_poly.pdbx_seq_one_letter_code
_entity_poly.pdbx_strand_id
1 'polypeptide(L)'
;RLLASGSRPWERWIRRWGISFLVDDDILFDAFGSGRVLMGNMRRFKVDTGAIRQVAVSHEHWDHVDGLRSFLGKRPRVKVFVPQHADGRVKNRIRAWGGDVVDNSRPVKLKDGVYLSAETIGRYKDKSMPEQALVLETPKGLVIVAGCAHPGIMKIVSRVKRDFHKPVYGVIGGFHLKRRSMEDISIKAARIKAAGVTKVFPLHCTGSRAEKVFEQAFGAGCCLLHEGEEIKF
;
A
#
# COMPACT_ATOMS: atom_id res chain seq x y z
N ARG A 1 5.44 10.38 0.23
CA ARG A 1 6.24 10.24 -1.01
C ARG A 1 6.14 8.83 -1.58
N LEU A 2 5.93 8.68 -2.90
CA LEU A 2 6.02 7.39 -3.58
C LEU A 2 7.52 7.06 -3.83
N LEU A 3 8.01 6.02 -3.18
CA LEU A 3 9.42 5.61 -3.32
C LEU A 3 9.64 4.72 -4.55
N ALA A 4 8.75 3.76 -4.78
CA ALA A 4 8.86 2.83 -5.88
C ALA A 4 7.48 2.33 -6.32
N SER A 5 7.26 2.18 -7.62
CA SER A 5 6.06 1.58 -8.20
C SER A 5 6.40 0.85 -9.49
N GLY A 6 5.99 -0.41 -9.58
CA GLY A 6 6.09 -1.22 -10.79
C GLY A 6 4.69 -1.64 -11.24
N SER A 7 4.33 -1.31 -12.48
CA SER A 7 3.00 -1.56 -13.02
C SER A 7 3.01 -2.29 -14.37
N ARG A 8 4.12 -2.26 -15.10
CA ARG A 8 4.23 -2.87 -16.43
C ARG A 8 4.51 -4.36 -16.34
N PRO A 9 3.93 -5.23 -17.20
CA PRO A 9 4.09 -6.68 -17.12
C PRO A 9 5.54 -7.16 -17.12
N TRP A 10 6.40 -6.55 -17.94
CA TRP A 10 7.81 -6.92 -18.07
C TRP A 10 8.65 -6.56 -16.83
N GLU A 11 8.24 -5.53 -16.06
CA GLU A 11 8.93 -5.12 -14.83
C GLU A 11 8.94 -6.25 -13.78
N ARG A 12 7.92 -7.13 -13.81
CA ARG A 12 7.86 -8.30 -12.94
C ARG A 12 9.01 -9.27 -13.19
N TRP A 13 9.40 -9.46 -14.44
CA TRP A 13 10.48 -10.38 -14.82
C TRP A 13 11.85 -9.91 -14.31
N ILE A 14 12.07 -8.60 -14.26
CA ILE A 14 13.31 -8.01 -13.74
C ILE A 14 13.17 -7.61 -12.26
N ARG A 15 12.14 -8.15 -11.55
CA ARG A 15 11.83 -7.85 -10.14
C ARG A 15 11.65 -6.36 -9.84
N ARG A 16 11.27 -5.56 -10.84
CA ARG A 16 10.87 -4.17 -10.68
C ARG A 16 9.34 -4.06 -10.61
N TRP A 17 8.76 -4.80 -9.67
CA TRP A 17 7.33 -4.92 -9.45
C TRP A 17 7.02 -4.69 -7.98
N GLY A 18 5.88 -4.03 -7.66
CA GLY A 18 5.47 -3.73 -6.30
C GLY A 18 5.17 -2.27 -6.07
N ILE A 19 5.11 -1.89 -4.81
CA ILE A 19 4.86 -0.52 -4.38
C ILE A 19 5.65 -0.25 -3.08
N SER A 20 6.02 1.01 -2.85
CA SER A 20 6.61 1.45 -1.58
C SER A 20 6.37 2.93 -1.38
N PHE A 21 5.90 3.31 -0.20
CA PHE A 21 5.68 4.69 0.21
C PHE A 21 6.48 5.04 1.46
N LEU A 22 6.94 6.27 1.52
CA LEU A 22 7.44 6.90 2.73
C LEU A 22 6.40 7.92 3.21
N VAL A 23 5.99 7.82 4.46
CA VAL A 23 5.05 8.74 5.09
C VAL A 23 5.76 9.50 6.19
N ASP A 24 5.71 10.82 6.12
CA ASP A 24 6.30 11.77 7.07
C ASP A 24 7.75 11.44 7.46
N ASP A 25 8.52 10.91 6.50
CA ASP A 25 9.93 10.56 6.60
C ASP A 25 10.30 9.46 7.64
N ASP A 26 9.35 8.96 8.43
CA ASP A 26 9.59 8.01 9.52
C ASP A 26 8.83 6.68 9.43
N ILE A 27 7.86 6.54 8.50
CA ILE A 27 7.09 5.31 8.29
C ILE A 27 7.27 4.83 6.85
N LEU A 28 7.75 3.61 6.68
CA LEU A 28 7.80 2.93 5.38
C LEU A 28 6.57 2.02 5.25
N PHE A 29 5.76 2.24 4.22
CA PHE A 29 4.65 1.37 3.87
C PHE A 29 4.97 0.57 2.62
N ASP A 30 5.05 -0.75 2.75
CA ASP A 30 5.57 -1.72 1.79
C ASP A 30 7.03 -1.44 1.36
N ALA A 31 7.71 -2.46 0.89
CA ALA A 31 9.14 -2.38 0.63
C ALA A 31 9.52 -2.74 -0.81
N PHE A 32 8.54 -2.81 -1.72
CA PHE A 32 8.80 -3.20 -3.11
C PHE A 32 9.41 -4.61 -3.26
N GLY A 33 9.46 -5.14 -4.50
CA GLY A 33 10.00 -6.49 -4.78
C GLY A 33 11.53 -6.54 -4.92
N SER A 34 12.21 -5.39 -4.99
CA SER A 34 13.67 -5.32 -5.17
C SER A 34 14.30 -4.34 -4.18
N GLY A 35 15.09 -4.88 -3.26
CA GLY A 35 15.86 -4.05 -2.34
C GLY A 35 16.87 -3.13 -3.03
N ARG A 36 17.41 -3.54 -4.20
CA ARG A 36 18.30 -2.68 -5.00
C ARG A 36 17.55 -1.44 -5.48
N VAL A 37 16.33 -1.60 -6.00
CA VAL A 37 15.50 -0.49 -6.48
C VAL A 37 15.09 0.40 -5.30
N LEU A 38 14.54 -0.18 -4.24
CA LEU A 38 14.12 0.56 -3.05
C LEU A 38 15.25 1.41 -2.48
N MET A 39 16.40 0.80 -2.17
CA MET A 39 17.54 1.51 -1.59
C MET A 39 18.19 2.50 -2.57
N GLY A 40 18.12 2.21 -3.88
CA GLY A 40 18.55 3.11 -4.94
C GLY A 40 17.68 4.37 -4.99
N ASN A 41 16.37 4.20 -4.95
CA ASN A 41 15.42 5.31 -4.94
C ASN A 41 15.49 6.11 -3.63
N MET A 42 15.63 5.45 -2.47
CA MET A 42 15.87 6.16 -1.21
C MET A 42 17.10 7.09 -1.28
N ARG A 43 18.21 6.62 -1.86
CA ARG A 43 19.39 7.48 -2.08
C ARG A 43 19.12 8.60 -3.07
N ARG A 44 18.48 8.29 -4.21
CA ARG A 44 18.12 9.29 -5.25
C ARG A 44 17.24 10.40 -4.69
N PHE A 45 16.30 10.06 -3.83
CA PHE A 45 15.36 11.02 -3.23
C PHE A 45 15.84 11.58 -1.90
N LYS A 46 17.11 11.32 -1.53
CA LYS A 46 17.76 11.82 -0.30
C LYS A 46 16.98 11.46 0.98
N VAL A 47 16.40 10.25 1.01
CA VAL A 47 15.70 9.74 2.21
C VAL A 47 16.74 9.39 3.29
N ASP A 48 16.57 9.96 4.47
CA ASP A 48 17.30 9.51 5.65
C ASP A 48 16.70 8.18 6.15
N THR A 49 17.33 7.07 5.78
CA THR A 49 16.93 5.75 6.26
C THR A 49 17.06 5.62 7.79
N GLY A 50 17.87 6.47 8.43
CA GLY A 50 18.02 6.55 9.88
C GLY A 50 16.78 7.08 10.58
N ALA A 51 16.01 7.94 9.92
CA ALA A 51 14.77 8.49 10.46
C ALA A 51 13.62 7.47 10.47
N ILE A 52 13.64 6.43 9.61
CA ILE A 52 12.56 5.45 9.53
C ILE A 52 12.49 4.62 10.81
N ARG A 53 11.40 4.77 11.55
CA ARG A 53 11.17 4.14 12.87
C ARG A 53 10.30 2.89 12.77
N GLN A 54 9.43 2.82 11.78
CA GLN A 54 8.44 1.78 11.63
C GLN A 54 8.27 1.40 10.16
N VAL A 55 8.00 0.13 9.93
CA VAL A 55 7.60 -0.40 8.64
C VAL A 55 6.23 -1.03 8.79
N ALA A 56 5.36 -0.83 7.82
CA ALA A 56 4.10 -1.56 7.71
C ALA A 56 4.07 -2.31 6.38
N VAL A 57 3.79 -3.59 6.44
CA VAL A 57 3.60 -4.46 5.26
C VAL A 57 2.11 -4.64 5.04
N SER A 58 1.61 -4.27 3.86
CA SER A 58 0.20 -4.43 3.54
C SER A 58 -0.23 -5.90 3.54
N HIS A 59 0.52 -6.77 2.88
CA HIS A 59 0.29 -8.21 2.76
C HIS A 59 1.58 -8.96 2.38
N GLU A 60 1.52 -10.28 2.36
CA GLU A 60 2.68 -11.18 2.33
C GLU A 60 3.34 -11.41 0.94
N HIS A 61 2.84 -10.81 -0.13
CA HIS A 61 3.45 -11.01 -1.45
C HIS A 61 4.86 -10.44 -1.54
N TRP A 62 5.71 -11.13 -2.29
CA TRP A 62 7.13 -10.82 -2.44
C TRP A 62 7.40 -9.39 -2.92
N ASP A 63 6.52 -8.85 -3.73
CA ASP A 63 6.60 -7.51 -4.32
C ASP A 63 6.22 -6.39 -3.34
N HIS A 64 5.85 -6.74 -2.11
CA HIS A 64 5.64 -5.83 -0.98
C HIS A 64 6.63 -6.06 0.16
N VAL A 65 7.29 -7.23 0.19
CA VAL A 65 8.10 -7.69 1.33
C VAL A 65 9.59 -7.79 1.02
N ASP A 66 9.98 -8.28 -0.19
CA ASP A 66 11.38 -8.73 -0.42
C ASP A 66 12.41 -7.61 -0.36
N GLY A 67 12.01 -6.35 -0.62
CA GLY A 67 12.88 -5.19 -0.44
C GLY A 67 13.31 -4.96 1.00
N LEU A 68 12.55 -5.45 1.99
CA LEU A 68 12.89 -5.37 3.41
C LEU A 68 14.25 -5.98 3.74
N ARG A 69 14.65 -7.05 3.03
CA ARG A 69 15.96 -7.68 3.26
C ARG A 69 17.10 -6.66 3.18
N SER A 70 17.08 -5.80 2.16
CA SER A 70 18.13 -4.79 1.99
C SER A 70 18.00 -3.62 2.95
N PHE A 71 16.79 -3.24 3.32
CA PHE A 71 16.52 -2.18 4.26
C PHE A 71 16.91 -2.62 5.69
N LEU A 72 16.40 -3.75 6.17
CA LEU A 72 16.65 -4.26 7.52
C LEU A 72 18.12 -4.66 7.75
N GLY A 73 18.83 -5.09 6.69
CA GLY A 73 20.27 -5.33 6.77
C GLY A 73 21.08 -4.08 7.14
N LYS A 74 20.53 -2.88 6.89
CA LYS A 74 21.12 -1.59 7.30
C LYS A 74 20.47 -0.99 8.54
N ARG A 75 19.24 -1.39 8.84
CA ARG A 75 18.38 -0.87 9.91
C ARG A 75 17.73 -2.01 10.70
N PRO A 76 18.52 -2.80 11.43
CA PRO A 76 17.97 -3.88 12.26
C PRO A 76 17.13 -3.33 13.42
N ARG A 77 16.23 -4.18 13.95
CA ARG A 77 15.35 -3.91 15.08
C ARG A 77 14.31 -2.81 14.83
N VAL A 78 14.04 -2.48 13.55
CA VAL A 78 12.88 -1.65 13.21
C VAL A 78 11.62 -2.50 13.36
N LYS A 79 10.56 -1.92 13.96
CA LYS A 79 9.25 -2.57 14.07
C LYS A 79 8.67 -2.76 12.68
N VAL A 80 8.25 -3.98 12.37
CA VAL A 80 7.61 -4.33 11.11
C VAL A 80 6.21 -4.88 11.39
N PHE A 81 5.20 -4.06 11.19
CA PHE A 81 3.80 -4.46 11.33
C PHE A 81 3.37 -5.30 10.13
N VAL A 82 2.86 -6.49 10.41
CA VAL A 82 2.32 -7.42 9.40
C VAL A 82 0.90 -7.85 9.78
N PRO A 83 0.04 -8.20 8.81
CA PRO A 83 -1.26 -8.79 9.13
C PRO A 83 -1.09 -10.03 10.03
N GLN A 84 -1.93 -10.14 11.06
CA GLN A 84 -1.82 -11.22 12.05
C GLN A 84 -1.90 -12.61 11.41
N HIS A 85 -2.76 -12.78 10.38
CA HIS A 85 -2.94 -14.06 9.70
C HIS A 85 -2.08 -14.22 8.44
N ALA A 86 -1.04 -13.38 8.24
CA ALA A 86 -0.04 -13.60 7.20
C ALA A 86 0.78 -14.88 7.46
N ASP A 87 1.29 -15.49 6.38
CA ASP A 87 2.06 -16.74 6.44
C ASP A 87 3.25 -16.61 7.40
N GLY A 88 3.36 -17.55 8.34
CA GLY A 88 4.44 -17.60 9.32
C GLY A 88 5.84 -17.65 8.69
N ARG A 89 5.98 -18.22 7.50
CA ARG A 89 7.24 -18.24 6.74
C ARG A 89 7.70 -16.82 6.39
N VAL A 90 6.77 -15.94 6.00
CA VAL A 90 7.10 -14.53 5.69
C VAL A 90 7.53 -13.80 6.94
N LYS A 91 6.81 -13.98 8.04
CA LYS A 91 7.18 -13.39 9.34
C LYS A 91 8.56 -13.86 9.80
N ASN A 92 8.86 -15.16 9.68
CA ASN A 92 10.17 -15.70 10.02
C ASN A 92 11.30 -15.16 9.14
N ARG A 93 11.04 -14.96 7.83
CA ARG A 93 12.00 -14.30 6.93
C ARG A 93 12.30 -12.86 7.37
N ILE A 94 11.25 -12.08 7.73
CA ILE A 94 11.43 -10.70 8.21
C ILE A 94 12.25 -10.67 9.50
N ARG A 95 12.00 -11.58 10.46
CA ARG A 95 12.81 -11.72 11.67
C ARG A 95 14.27 -12.07 11.34
N ALA A 96 14.50 -13.03 10.45
CA ALA A 96 15.83 -13.41 10.00
C ALA A 96 16.60 -12.28 9.31
N TRP A 97 15.90 -11.32 8.70
CA TRP A 97 16.50 -10.10 8.15
C TRP A 97 16.74 -9.00 9.19
N GLY A 98 16.37 -9.24 10.45
CA GLY A 98 16.60 -8.31 11.56
C GLY A 98 15.40 -7.42 11.91
N GLY A 99 14.21 -7.68 11.37
CA GLY A 99 12.99 -6.93 11.69
C GLY A 99 12.35 -7.41 12.99
N ASP A 100 11.84 -6.48 13.79
CA ASP A 100 11.00 -6.75 14.96
C ASP A 100 9.53 -6.86 14.50
N VAL A 101 9.07 -8.09 14.29
CA VAL A 101 7.74 -8.37 13.71
C VAL A 101 6.65 -8.17 14.75
N VAL A 102 5.70 -7.30 14.41
CA VAL A 102 4.50 -7.01 15.20
C VAL A 102 3.27 -7.47 14.42
N ASP A 103 2.52 -8.41 14.97
CA ASP A 103 1.27 -8.88 14.39
C ASP A 103 0.15 -7.84 14.57
N ASN A 104 -0.57 -7.53 13.49
CA ASN A 104 -1.66 -6.56 13.51
C ASN A 104 -2.99 -7.14 13.00
N SER A 105 -4.02 -7.08 13.83
CA SER A 105 -5.40 -7.49 13.47
C SER A 105 -6.44 -6.41 13.73
N ARG A 106 -6.08 -5.33 14.44
CA ARG A 106 -6.94 -4.23 14.85
C ARG A 106 -6.38 -2.89 14.39
N PRO A 107 -7.16 -1.80 14.38
CA PRO A 107 -6.60 -0.47 14.13
C PRO A 107 -5.49 -0.14 15.14
N VAL A 108 -4.33 0.29 14.64
CA VAL A 108 -3.17 0.67 15.45
C VAL A 108 -2.73 2.07 15.08
N LYS A 109 -2.59 2.95 16.08
CA LYS A 109 -2.00 4.27 15.91
C LYS A 109 -0.47 4.13 15.82
N LEU A 110 0.11 4.52 14.69
CA LEU A 110 1.56 4.57 14.51
C LEU A 110 2.14 5.88 15.04
N LYS A 111 1.46 6.99 14.77
CA LYS A 111 1.68 8.33 15.30
C LYS A 111 0.44 9.19 15.12
N ASP A 112 0.49 10.47 15.52
CA ASP A 112 -0.63 11.38 15.34
C ASP A 112 -1.02 11.51 13.87
N GLY A 113 -2.30 11.29 13.60
CA GLY A 113 -2.86 11.31 12.24
C GLY A 113 -2.51 10.11 11.34
N VAL A 114 -1.69 9.14 11.81
CA VAL A 114 -1.28 7.99 11.00
C VAL A 114 -1.57 6.67 11.71
N TYR A 115 -2.34 5.81 11.06
CA TYR A 115 -2.81 4.54 11.62
C TYR A 115 -2.63 3.40 10.63
N LEU A 116 -2.62 2.17 11.12
CA LEU A 116 -2.92 0.98 10.36
C LEU A 116 -4.38 0.61 10.55
N SER A 117 -5.04 0.16 9.49
CA SER A 117 -6.35 -0.45 9.59
C SER A 117 -6.27 -1.80 10.29
N ALA A 118 -7.40 -2.31 10.76
CA ALA A 118 -7.53 -3.74 11.01
C ALA A 118 -7.26 -4.52 9.71
N GLU A 119 -6.71 -5.74 9.85
CA GLU A 119 -6.60 -6.63 8.69
C GLU A 119 -7.96 -6.96 8.11
N THR A 120 -8.03 -7.08 6.81
CA THR A 120 -9.21 -7.50 6.07
C THR A 120 -8.85 -8.74 5.26
N ILE A 121 -9.60 -9.81 5.42
CA ILE A 121 -9.30 -11.06 4.74
C ILE A 121 -9.77 -11.00 3.29
N GLY A 122 -8.83 -11.15 2.37
CA GLY A 122 -9.04 -11.36 0.95
C GLY A 122 -8.77 -12.79 0.52
N ARG A 123 -8.75 -13.01 -0.81
CA ARG A 123 -8.34 -14.28 -1.42
C ARG A 123 -7.48 -14.00 -2.65
N TYR A 124 -6.47 -14.85 -2.83
CA TYR A 124 -5.62 -14.85 -4.02
C TYR A 124 -5.28 -16.29 -4.38
N LYS A 125 -5.62 -16.75 -5.61
CA LYS A 125 -5.42 -18.14 -6.07
C LYS A 125 -5.86 -19.15 -5.00
N ASP A 126 -7.11 -19.04 -4.56
CA ASP A 126 -7.77 -19.90 -3.57
C ASP A 126 -7.17 -19.92 -2.15
N LYS A 127 -6.12 -19.13 -1.91
CA LYS A 127 -5.54 -18.94 -0.58
C LYS A 127 -6.10 -17.70 0.09
N SER A 128 -6.19 -17.76 1.42
CA SER A 128 -6.45 -16.59 2.25
C SER A 128 -5.32 -15.57 2.03
N MET A 129 -5.70 -14.30 1.89
CA MET A 129 -4.76 -13.18 1.73
C MET A 129 -5.20 -12.05 2.67
N PRO A 130 -4.73 -12.07 3.92
CA PRO A 130 -4.97 -10.97 4.84
C PRO A 130 -4.21 -9.74 4.39
N GLU A 131 -4.88 -8.59 4.41
CA GLU A 131 -4.29 -7.32 4.01
C GLU A 131 -4.71 -6.21 4.97
N GLN A 132 -3.77 -5.34 5.34
CA GLN A 132 -3.99 -4.11 6.09
C GLN A 132 -3.63 -2.91 5.22
N ALA A 133 -4.21 -1.76 5.52
CA ALA A 133 -3.95 -0.51 4.83
C ALA A 133 -3.41 0.53 5.81
N LEU A 134 -2.63 1.48 5.30
CA LEU A 134 -2.30 2.68 6.05
C LEU A 134 -3.48 3.66 5.95
N VAL A 135 -3.80 4.35 7.04
CA VAL A 135 -4.89 5.32 7.13
C VAL A 135 -4.32 6.64 7.63
N LEU A 136 -4.47 7.68 6.83
CA LEU A 136 -4.02 9.03 7.15
C LEU A 136 -5.23 9.89 7.48
N GLU A 137 -5.21 10.56 8.61
CA GLU A 137 -6.20 11.58 8.96
C GLU A 137 -5.80 12.92 8.35
N THR A 138 -6.73 13.55 7.65
CA THR A 138 -6.54 14.85 7.03
C THR A 138 -7.72 15.77 7.37
N PRO A 139 -7.60 17.09 7.18
CA PRO A 139 -8.72 18.00 7.36
C PRO A 139 -9.93 17.69 6.47
N LYS A 140 -9.73 16.98 5.36
CA LYS A 140 -10.79 16.62 4.39
C LYS A 140 -11.40 15.24 4.65
N GLY A 141 -10.89 14.48 5.60
CA GLY A 141 -11.27 13.11 5.89
C GLY A 141 -10.10 12.14 5.80
N LEU A 142 -10.39 10.85 5.77
CA LEU A 142 -9.37 9.81 5.76
C LEU A 142 -8.80 9.58 4.35
N VAL A 143 -7.50 9.35 4.27
CA VAL A 143 -6.84 8.85 3.06
C VAL A 143 -6.33 7.44 3.36
N ILE A 144 -6.72 6.48 2.51
CA ILE A 144 -6.32 5.08 2.62
C ILE A 144 -5.18 4.80 1.64
N VAL A 145 -4.08 4.24 2.12
CA VAL A 145 -3.00 3.71 1.28
C VAL A 145 -3.06 2.19 1.33
N ALA A 146 -3.40 1.57 0.21
CA ALA A 146 -3.52 0.12 0.05
C ALA A 146 -2.31 -0.46 -0.69
N GLY A 147 -1.95 -1.72 -0.42
CA GLY A 147 -0.95 -2.45 -1.20
C GLY A 147 -1.51 -2.90 -2.54
N CYS A 148 -2.31 -3.96 -2.52
CA CYS A 148 -2.97 -4.54 -3.71
C CYS A 148 -4.49 -4.58 -3.63
N ALA A 149 -5.06 -4.36 -2.48
CA ALA A 149 -6.50 -4.50 -2.21
C ALA A 149 -7.06 -5.88 -2.60
N HIS A 150 -6.39 -6.97 -2.20
CA HIS A 150 -6.87 -8.34 -2.44
C HIS A 150 -8.26 -8.63 -1.86
N PRO A 151 -8.65 -8.05 -0.71
CA PRO A 151 -10.02 -8.14 -0.22
C PRO A 151 -11.05 -7.45 -1.14
N GLY A 152 -10.57 -6.58 -2.01
CA GLY A 152 -11.34 -5.61 -2.79
C GLY A 152 -11.33 -4.24 -2.11
N ILE A 153 -10.98 -3.20 -2.87
CA ILE A 153 -10.84 -1.83 -2.35
C ILE A 153 -12.10 -1.33 -1.62
N MET A 154 -13.28 -1.69 -2.07
CA MET A 154 -14.54 -1.32 -1.40
C MET A 154 -14.70 -1.95 -0.02
N LYS A 155 -14.22 -3.19 0.19
CA LYS A 155 -14.22 -3.81 1.51
C LYS A 155 -13.28 -3.08 2.47
N ILE A 156 -12.10 -2.66 1.97
CA ILE A 156 -11.14 -1.87 2.76
C ILE A 156 -11.74 -0.51 3.11
N VAL A 157 -12.32 0.22 2.14
CA VAL A 157 -12.99 1.50 2.36
C VAL A 157 -14.11 1.38 3.40
N SER A 158 -14.98 0.37 3.25
CA SER A 158 -16.09 0.13 4.19
C SER A 158 -15.59 -0.23 5.58
N ARG A 159 -14.51 -1.02 5.68
CA ARG A 159 -13.88 -1.37 6.95
C ARG A 159 -13.31 -0.14 7.66
N VAL A 160 -12.56 0.67 6.95
CA VAL A 160 -11.95 1.91 7.50
C VAL A 160 -13.03 2.89 7.92
N LYS A 161 -14.06 3.14 7.09
CA LYS A 161 -15.20 4.02 7.48
C LYS A 161 -15.86 3.57 8.78
N ARG A 162 -16.09 2.26 8.94
CA ARG A 162 -16.70 1.71 10.15
C ARG A 162 -15.79 1.84 11.38
N ASP A 163 -14.50 1.49 11.22
CA ASP A 163 -13.58 1.42 12.35
C ASP A 163 -13.14 2.82 12.84
N PHE A 164 -13.12 3.82 11.96
CA PHE A 164 -12.69 5.20 12.28
C PHE A 164 -13.83 6.22 12.39
N HIS A 165 -15.07 5.85 12.03
CA HIS A 165 -16.26 6.72 12.05
C HIS A 165 -16.07 8.07 11.33
N LYS A 166 -15.27 8.10 10.26
CA LYS A 166 -14.95 9.28 9.46
C LYS A 166 -15.14 9.03 7.96
N PRO A 167 -15.45 10.06 7.17
CA PRO A 167 -15.52 9.92 5.71
C PRO A 167 -14.14 9.61 5.12
N VAL A 168 -14.11 8.81 4.05
CA VAL A 168 -12.90 8.57 3.26
C VAL A 168 -12.85 9.57 2.13
N TYR A 169 -11.85 10.44 2.17
CA TYR A 169 -11.56 11.47 1.17
C TYR A 169 -10.82 10.90 -0.04
N GLY A 170 -9.82 10.05 0.20
CA GLY A 170 -8.96 9.55 -0.85
C GLY A 170 -8.54 8.09 -0.70
N VAL A 171 -8.19 7.44 -1.82
CA VAL A 171 -7.59 6.11 -1.85
C VAL A 171 -6.38 6.09 -2.78
N ILE A 172 -5.28 5.50 -2.33
CA ILE A 172 -3.99 5.42 -3.01
C ILE A 172 -3.55 3.96 -3.07
N GLY A 173 -2.94 3.54 -4.19
CA GLY A 173 -2.28 2.24 -4.26
C GLY A 173 -2.80 1.31 -5.34
N GLY A 174 -2.56 0.02 -5.17
CA GLY A 174 -3.02 -1.02 -6.06
C GLY A 174 -4.47 -1.43 -5.78
N PHE A 175 -5.28 -1.55 -6.84
CA PHE A 175 -6.69 -1.97 -6.71
C PHE A 175 -6.96 -3.34 -7.33
N HIS A 176 -5.91 -4.05 -7.72
CA HIS A 176 -5.95 -5.41 -8.29
C HIS A 176 -6.91 -5.59 -9.48
N LEU A 177 -6.92 -4.62 -10.41
CA LEU A 177 -7.89 -4.55 -11.52
C LEU A 177 -7.31 -4.92 -12.89
N LYS A 178 -6.00 -5.14 -12.99
CA LYS A 178 -5.28 -5.34 -14.26
C LYS A 178 -5.87 -6.43 -15.16
N ARG A 179 -6.50 -7.48 -14.60
CA ARG A 179 -7.09 -8.61 -15.31
C ARG A 179 -8.61 -8.60 -15.31
N ARG A 180 -9.24 -7.50 -14.91
CA ARG A 180 -10.70 -7.39 -14.85
C ARG A 180 -11.27 -6.87 -16.16
N SER A 181 -12.54 -7.17 -16.43
CA SER A 181 -13.26 -6.59 -17.57
C SER A 181 -13.44 -5.09 -17.39
N MET A 182 -13.67 -4.37 -18.50
CA MET A 182 -13.93 -2.93 -18.46
C MET A 182 -15.18 -2.61 -17.66
N GLU A 183 -16.21 -3.44 -17.79
CA GLU A 183 -17.46 -3.33 -17.03
C GLU A 183 -17.22 -3.44 -15.51
N ASP A 184 -16.47 -4.48 -15.05
CA ASP A 184 -16.13 -4.66 -13.65
C ASP A 184 -15.31 -3.49 -13.09
N ILE A 185 -14.38 -2.95 -13.89
CA ILE A 185 -13.59 -1.76 -13.50
C ILE A 185 -14.51 -0.54 -13.35
N SER A 186 -15.42 -0.30 -14.32
CA SER A 186 -16.34 0.83 -14.30
C SER A 186 -17.30 0.75 -13.10
N ILE A 187 -17.84 -0.42 -12.81
CA ILE A 187 -18.68 -0.65 -11.63
C ILE A 187 -17.91 -0.33 -10.34
N LYS A 188 -16.65 -0.74 -10.24
CA LYS A 188 -15.82 -0.46 -9.06
C LYS A 188 -15.49 1.04 -8.91
N ALA A 189 -15.15 1.72 -10.01
CA ALA A 189 -14.93 3.16 -10.00
C ALA A 189 -16.18 3.91 -9.54
N ALA A 190 -17.36 3.56 -10.07
CA ALA A 190 -18.63 4.14 -9.67
C ALA A 190 -18.95 3.89 -8.18
N ARG A 191 -18.72 2.68 -7.67
CA ARG A 191 -18.94 2.36 -6.25
C ARG A 191 -18.00 3.14 -5.32
N ILE A 192 -16.73 3.31 -5.68
CA ILE A 192 -15.78 4.11 -4.90
C ILE A 192 -16.26 5.56 -4.83
N LYS A 193 -16.70 6.13 -5.97
CA LYS A 193 -17.25 7.49 -6.05
C LYS A 193 -18.54 7.64 -5.22
N ALA A 194 -19.45 6.69 -5.33
CA ALA A 194 -20.69 6.64 -4.56
C ALA A 194 -20.46 6.51 -3.04
N ALA A 195 -19.33 5.92 -2.61
CA ALA A 195 -18.94 5.86 -1.21
C ALA A 195 -18.43 7.21 -0.64
N GLY A 196 -18.40 8.26 -1.47
CA GLY A 196 -17.95 9.61 -1.08
C GLY A 196 -16.45 9.87 -1.26
N VAL A 197 -15.72 8.93 -1.85
CA VAL A 197 -14.30 9.14 -2.19
C VAL A 197 -14.19 10.14 -3.34
N THR A 198 -13.39 11.19 -3.15
CA THR A 198 -13.22 12.28 -4.12
C THR A 198 -11.85 12.26 -4.80
N LYS A 199 -10.85 11.63 -4.19
CA LYS A 199 -9.49 11.50 -4.75
C LYS A 199 -9.08 10.05 -4.88
N VAL A 200 -8.54 9.69 -6.04
CA VAL A 200 -8.01 8.34 -6.31
C VAL A 200 -6.63 8.44 -6.96
N PHE A 201 -5.73 7.58 -6.50
CA PHE A 201 -4.36 7.50 -7.00
C PHE A 201 -4.07 6.03 -7.36
N PRO A 202 -4.59 5.55 -8.51
CA PRO A 202 -4.43 4.16 -8.92
C PRO A 202 -2.99 3.89 -9.36
N LEU A 203 -2.40 2.81 -8.86
CA LEU A 203 -1.00 2.45 -9.07
C LEU A 203 -0.84 0.93 -9.26
N HIS A 204 0.37 0.50 -9.62
CA HIS A 204 0.86 -0.86 -9.52
C HIS A 204 -0.07 -1.92 -10.18
N CYS A 205 -0.72 -2.77 -9.39
CA CYS A 205 -1.58 -3.85 -9.89
C CYS A 205 -2.97 -3.37 -10.38
N THR A 206 -3.25 -2.07 -10.30
CA THR A 206 -4.44 -1.48 -10.91
C THR A 206 -4.41 -1.63 -12.44
N GLY A 207 -3.28 -1.28 -13.06
CA GLY A 207 -3.04 -1.43 -14.49
C GLY A 207 -3.63 -0.30 -15.34
N SER A 208 -2.97 -0.01 -16.46
CA SER A 208 -3.23 1.17 -17.31
C SER A 208 -4.66 1.25 -17.88
N ARG A 209 -5.30 0.10 -18.12
CA ARG A 209 -6.70 0.10 -18.57
C ARG A 209 -7.64 0.63 -17.48
N ALA A 210 -7.40 0.22 -16.24
CA ALA A 210 -8.19 0.67 -15.10
C ALA A 210 -7.87 2.13 -14.76
N GLU A 211 -6.62 2.56 -14.86
CA GLU A 211 -6.21 3.96 -14.68
C GLU A 211 -7.04 4.88 -15.58
N LYS A 212 -7.17 4.57 -16.88
CA LYS A 212 -8.00 5.35 -17.81
C LYS A 212 -9.47 5.44 -17.40
N VAL A 213 -10.05 4.34 -16.88
CA VAL A 213 -11.44 4.35 -16.39
C VAL A 213 -11.58 5.23 -15.15
N PHE A 214 -10.60 5.20 -14.26
CA PHE A 214 -10.58 6.08 -13.08
C PHE A 214 -10.40 7.56 -13.46
N GLU A 215 -9.57 7.87 -14.46
CA GLU A 215 -9.43 9.23 -15.01
C GLU A 215 -10.76 9.73 -15.55
N GLN A 216 -11.48 8.92 -16.34
CA GLN A 216 -12.81 9.28 -16.86
C GLN A 216 -13.85 9.46 -15.73
N ALA A 217 -13.86 8.58 -14.74
CA ALA A 217 -14.86 8.59 -13.67
C ALA A 217 -14.64 9.73 -12.66
N PHE A 218 -13.40 10.07 -12.36
CA PHE A 218 -13.03 11.03 -11.31
C PHE A 218 -12.54 12.37 -11.83
N GLY A 219 -12.18 12.49 -13.14
CA GLY A 219 -11.64 13.71 -13.73
C GLY A 219 -10.45 14.24 -12.93
N ALA A 220 -10.50 15.49 -12.49
CA ALA A 220 -9.49 16.12 -11.64
C ALA A 220 -9.33 15.45 -10.24
N GLY A 221 -10.18 14.51 -9.91
CA GLY A 221 -10.07 13.67 -8.70
C GLY A 221 -9.13 12.47 -8.87
N CYS A 222 -8.77 12.09 -10.10
CA CYS A 222 -7.81 11.02 -10.37
C CYS A 222 -6.43 11.61 -10.64
N CYS A 223 -5.42 11.12 -9.93
CA CYS A 223 -4.04 11.56 -10.10
C CYS A 223 -3.14 10.33 -10.28
N LEU A 224 -2.34 10.30 -11.34
CA LEU A 224 -1.30 9.29 -11.55
C LEU A 224 0.01 9.80 -10.94
N LEU A 225 0.60 9.01 -10.06
CA LEU A 225 1.82 9.37 -9.35
C LEU A 225 3.06 8.74 -9.99
N HIS A 226 4.15 9.48 -9.95
CA HIS A 226 5.48 9.01 -10.34
C HIS A 226 6.41 8.86 -9.14
N GLU A 227 7.43 8.00 -9.30
CA GLU A 227 8.44 7.78 -8.26
C GLU A 227 9.14 9.11 -7.90
N GLY A 228 9.20 9.40 -6.61
CA GLY A 228 9.73 10.64 -6.04
C GLY A 228 8.69 11.71 -5.73
N GLU A 229 7.49 11.62 -6.30
CA GLU A 229 6.43 12.60 -6.02
C GLU A 229 5.90 12.51 -4.60
N GLU A 230 5.58 13.67 -4.06
CA GLU A 230 4.95 13.85 -2.75
C GLU A 230 3.51 14.31 -2.91
N ILE A 231 2.65 13.78 -2.06
CA ILE A 231 1.28 14.25 -1.92
C ILE A 231 1.14 14.89 -0.55
N LYS A 232 0.58 16.09 -0.51
CA LYS A 232 0.17 16.77 0.72
C LYS A 232 -1.36 16.89 0.73
N PHE A 233 -1.99 16.58 1.86
CA PHE A 233 -3.45 16.56 2.02
C PHE A 233 -3.95 17.63 2.99
#